data_356bcbab6ec0b5b6c9c395ce271d245f
#
_entry.id   356bcbab6ec0b5b6c9c395ce271d245f
#
_cell.length_a   1.000
_cell.length_b   1.000
_cell.length_c   1.000
_cell.angle_alpha   90.00
_cell.angle_beta   90.00
_cell.angle_gamma   90.00
#
_symmetry.space_group_name_H-M   'P 1'
#
loop_
_entity.id
_entity.type
_entity.pdbx_description
1 polymer ?
#
loop_
_entity_poly.entity_id
_entity_poly.type
_entity_poly.pdbx_seq_one_letter_code
_entity_poly.pdbx_strand_id
1 'polypeptide(L)'
;ASWGGAIATVGGGKLLLEGCNISSNIATENNPNPNFDYPTFGGGGGIYHEWSDSLEIYDSQIIGNTASMGAGGGIAIYLSNDVIIDNIVLNNNSTSSPEGYPSGGGGVAFYRVDNVLFENSIISNNVSNNNSGGGIFFGSESGQASIVVHATFNRLTLTNNNGLSGGAIFCWSAILNLYNSTIAQNEASDSEWSGGGLASHYVTEPNIVNSLFYDNLPNSIHNGYEQTPVLVSYSLTQEEWSGEGNLVGINPEFSDPSNNDFSLQQSSPCIDAGTFDIDGDGSDDELFYTGLAPDLGAHEWLIQAPQDLQAYPQDSSVILSWSPIAEVQYYQLDRASDESFSENLVQSFVTTNYFTDEDMEPGIEFFYRVSGYVGYWTNYSNTVSITIESLDLKNTNNVPNDFLIHQNYPNPFNPITTLRYNLLEDSHVSITVYDMLGNVVNNLVNANQSSGYKSIQWNATNNQGQSVSAGVYLYKIQAGNFVDTKKMILLK
;
A
#
# COMPACT_ATOMS: atom_id res chain seq x y z
N ALA A 1 2.26 -21.13 31.72
CA ALA A 1 0.88 -21.61 31.73
C ALA A 1 0.82 -22.94 30.97
N SER A 2 -0.05 -23.85 31.37
CA SER A 2 -0.11 -25.19 30.76
C SER A 2 -0.88 -25.21 29.43
N TRP A 3 -1.84 -24.33 29.23
CA TRP A 3 -2.73 -24.35 28.07
C TRP A 3 -2.58 -23.14 27.15
N GLY A 4 -2.58 -21.96 27.69
CA GLY A 4 -2.33 -20.72 26.93
C GLY A 4 -1.30 -19.88 27.66
N GLY A 5 -0.33 -19.37 26.93
CA GLY A 5 0.71 -18.55 27.55
C GLY A 5 0.16 -17.28 28.21
N ALA A 6 -0.74 -16.57 27.54
CA ALA A 6 -1.41 -15.39 28.08
C ALA A 6 -2.89 -15.62 28.33
N ILE A 7 -3.62 -16.19 27.36
CA ILE A 7 -5.07 -16.40 27.41
C ILE A 7 -5.38 -17.86 27.16
N ALA A 8 -6.22 -18.44 28.00
CA ALA A 8 -6.80 -19.78 27.79
C ALA A 8 -8.30 -19.74 28.06
N THR A 9 -9.09 -20.15 27.08
CA THR A 9 -10.55 -20.29 27.20
C THR A 9 -10.95 -21.70 26.83
N VAL A 10 -11.73 -22.32 27.68
CA VAL A 10 -12.22 -23.71 27.51
C VAL A 10 -13.70 -23.78 27.89
N GLY A 11 -14.52 -24.19 26.94
CA GLY A 11 -15.96 -24.40 27.14
C GLY A 11 -16.80 -23.14 27.06
N GLY A 12 -17.66 -23.11 26.05
CA GLY A 12 -18.82 -22.21 25.81
C GLY A 12 -18.61 -20.72 25.81
N GLY A 13 -19.31 -20.06 24.87
CA GLY A 13 -19.37 -18.62 24.78
C GLY A 13 -18.43 -18.00 23.70
N LYS A 14 -18.48 -16.69 23.64
CA LYS A 14 -17.70 -15.88 22.68
C LYS A 14 -16.48 -15.26 23.37
N LEU A 15 -15.32 -15.35 22.73
CA LEU A 15 -14.15 -14.54 23.09
C LEU A 15 -13.99 -13.43 22.05
N LEU A 16 -13.98 -12.18 22.51
CA LEU A 16 -13.67 -11.01 21.71
C LEU A 16 -12.38 -10.36 22.24
N LEU A 17 -11.43 -10.14 21.35
CA LEU A 17 -10.18 -9.40 21.61
C LEU A 17 -10.08 -8.25 20.61
N GLU A 18 -9.89 -7.04 21.09
CA GLU A 18 -9.78 -5.84 20.25
C GLU A 18 -8.66 -4.94 20.79
N GLY A 19 -7.78 -4.45 19.93
CA GLY A 19 -6.68 -3.56 20.30
C GLY A 19 -5.67 -4.16 21.27
N CYS A 20 -5.51 -5.50 21.28
CA CYS A 20 -4.68 -6.22 22.24
C CYS A 20 -3.23 -6.37 21.77
N ASN A 21 -2.30 -6.36 22.73
CA ASN A 21 -0.90 -6.76 22.49
C ASN A 21 -0.60 -8.00 23.36
N ILE A 22 -0.40 -9.15 22.71
CA ILE A 22 -0.11 -10.42 23.35
C ILE A 22 1.28 -10.86 22.92
N SER A 23 2.27 -10.67 23.79
CA SER A 23 3.65 -10.84 23.38
C SER A 23 4.51 -11.60 24.39
N SER A 24 5.48 -12.37 23.85
CA SER A 24 6.52 -13.07 24.62
C SER A 24 5.98 -14.05 25.67
N ASN A 25 4.85 -14.67 25.40
CA ASN A 25 4.27 -15.68 26.30
C ASN A 25 4.74 -17.07 25.90
N ILE A 26 4.81 -17.98 26.89
CA ILE A 26 5.28 -19.35 26.68
C ILE A 26 4.28 -20.33 27.29
N ALA A 27 3.80 -21.26 26.46
CA ALA A 27 3.09 -22.44 26.90
C ALA A 27 4.06 -23.65 26.86
N THR A 28 4.22 -24.35 27.98
CA THR A 28 5.29 -25.35 28.16
C THR A 28 4.81 -26.79 28.36
N GLU A 29 3.52 -27.02 28.52
CA GLU A 29 2.99 -28.32 28.83
C GLU A 29 1.90 -28.77 27.85
N ASN A 30 1.92 -30.07 27.51
CA ASN A 30 0.79 -30.73 26.90
C ASN A 30 -0.34 -30.84 27.93
N ASN A 31 -1.57 -30.67 27.49
CA ASN A 31 -2.74 -30.99 28.37
C ASN A 31 -2.87 -32.52 28.51
N PRO A 32 -2.51 -33.13 29.62
CA PRO A 32 -2.77 -34.55 29.85
C PRO A 32 -4.22 -34.70 30.35
N ASN A 33 -5.24 -34.43 29.51
CA ASN A 33 -6.60 -34.81 29.91
C ASN A 33 -6.75 -36.34 29.76
N PRO A 34 -6.76 -37.12 30.85
CA PRO A 34 -6.79 -38.58 30.78
C PRO A 34 -8.14 -39.15 30.30
N ASN A 35 -9.11 -38.29 30.03
CA ASN A 35 -10.44 -38.69 29.53
C ASN A 35 -10.61 -38.62 28.03
N PHE A 36 -9.58 -38.16 27.31
CA PHE A 36 -9.55 -38.20 25.84
C PHE A 36 -8.59 -39.29 25.36
N ASP A 37 -9.07 -40.20 24.51
CA ASP A 37 -8.28 -41.26 23.88
C ASP A 37 -7.18 -40.75 22.93
N TYR A 38 -7.01 -39.45 22.81
CA TYR A 38 -6.03 -38.79 21.99
C TYR A 38 -5.13 -37.87 22.82
N PRO A 39 -3.82 -37.83 22.54
CA PRO A 39 -2.96 -36.85 23.19
C PRO A 39 -3.50 -35.44 22.87
N THR A 40 -4.04 -34.80 23.90
CA THR A 40 -4.53 -33.44 23.80
C THR A 40 -3.36 -32.55 23.43
N PHE A 41 -3.47 -31.93 22.28
CA PHE A 41 -2.44 -31.04 21.75
C PHE A 41 -2.16 -29.95 22.78
N GLY A 42 -0.89 -29.59 22.96
CA GLY A 42 -0.48 -28.56 23.91
C GLY A 42 -1.04 -27.18 23.51
N GLY A 43 -1.09 -26.30 24.51
CA GLY A 43 -1.73 -24.99 24.34
C GLY A 43 -1.04 -24.03 23.39
N GLY A 44 -1.76 -23.03 22.96
CA GLY A 44 -1.24 -21.91 22.18
C GLY A 44 -0.25 -21.04 22.96
N GLY A 45 0.85 -20.63 22.35
CA GLY A 45 1.87 -19.82 23.03
C GLY A 45 1.33 -18.50 23.56
N GLY A 46 0.54 -17.79 22.79
CA GLY A 46 -0.19 -16.59 23.22
C GLY A 46 -1.60 -16.92 23.67
N ILE A 47 -2.43 -17.45 22.76
CA ILE A 47 -3.86 -17.74 22.97
C ILE A 47 -4.13 -19.23 22.77
N TYR A 48 -4.88 -19.79 23.66
CA TYR A 48 -5.51 -21.10 23.55
C TYR A 48 -7.03 -20.97 23.64
N HIS A 49 -7.75 -21.43 22.63
CA HIS A 49 -9.21 -21.35 22.57
C HIS A 49 -9.82 -22.69 22.19
N GLU A 50 -10.69 -23.23 23.04
CA GLU A 50 -11.24 -24.59 22.88
C GLU A 50 -12.70 -24.67 23.28
N TRP A 51 -13.52 -25.48 22.55
CA TRP A 51 -14.91 -25.78 22.83
C TRP A 51 -15.79 -24.52 22.99
N SER A 52 -15.68 -23.57 22.08
CA SER A 52 -16.37 -22.30 22.17
C SER A 52 -17.24 -22.03 20.94
N ASP A 53 -18.24 -21.16 21.12
CA ASP A 53 -19.14 -20.78 20.04
C ASP A 53 -18.41 -19.92 19.01
N SER A 54 -17.60 -18.94 19.44
CA SER A 54 -16.85 -18.11 18.55
C SER A 54 -15.61 -17.45 19.16
N LEU A 55 -14.62 -17.16 18.29
CA LEU A 55 -13.47 -16.31 18.57
C LEU A 55 -13.43 -15.15 17.59
N GLU A 56 -13.34 -13.93 18.09
CA GLU A 56 -13.14 -12.74 17.27
C GLU A 56 -11.93 -11.96 17.76
N ILE A 57 -11.01 -11.64 16.85
CA ILE A 57 -9.79 -10.87 17.14
C ILE A 57 -9.66 -9.73 16.11
N TYR A 58 -9.62 -8.50 16.60
CA TYR A 58 -9.52 -7.30 15.78
C TYR A 58 -8.35 -6.41 16.23
N ASP A 59 -7.74 -5.68 15.32
CA ASP A 59 -6.78 -4.61 15.58
C ASP A 59 -5.67 -4.97 16.58
N SER A 60 -5.19 -6.22 16.56
CA SER A 60 -4.36 -6.78 17.61
C SER A 60 -2.98 -7.23 17.15
N GLN A 61 -2.03 -7.30 18.08
CA GLN A 61 -0.68 -7.78 17.85
C GLN A 61 -0.39 -9.02 18.71
N ILE A 62 0.05 -10.10 18.06
CA ILE A 62 0.40 -11.37 18.72
C ILE A 62 1.83 -11.72 18.30
N ILE A 63 2.80 -11.42 19.17
CA ILE A 63 4.19 -11.34 18.77
C ILE A 63 5.11 -12.11 19.71
N GLY A 64 5.99 -12.95 19.14
CA GLY A 64 7.07 -13.60 19.91
C GLY A 64 6.58 -14.63 20.93
N ASN A 65 5.40 -15.22 20.72
CA ASN A 65 4.87 -16.23 21.63
C ASN A 65 5.37 -17.63 21.23
N THR A 66 5.46 -18.54 22.19
CA THR A 66 6.02 -19.87 21.97
C THR A 66 5.15 -20.97 22.59
N ALA A 67 4.79 -21.98 21.78
CA ALA A 67 4.20 -23.20 22.25
C ALA A 67 5.26 -24.33 22.21
N SER A 68 5.84 -24.65 23.34
CA SER A 68 7.00 -25.58 23.40
C SER A 68 6.63 -27.05 23.21
N MET A 69 5.38 -27.44 23.37
CA MET A 69 4.88 -28.83 23.20
C MET A 69 3.46 -28.82 22.64
N GLY A 70 3.11 -27.86 21.80
CA GLY A 70 1.76 -27.63 21.32
C GLY A 70 1.67 -27.19 19.89
N ALA A 71 0.48 -26.79 19.51
CA ALA A 71 0.20 -26.17 18.23
C ALA A 71 -0.12 -24.68 18.41
N GLY A 72 0.07 -23.90 17.36
CA GLY A 72 -0.21 -22.48 17.39
C GLY A 72 0.74 -21.68 18.28
N GLY A 73 1.94 -21.35 17.78
CA GLY A 73 2.89 -20.54 18.56
C GLY A 73 2.30 -19.24 19.06
N GLY A 74 1.55 -18.55 18.21
CA GLY A 74 0.72 -17.41 18.58
C GLY A 74 -0.66 -17.83 19.10
N ILE A 75 -1.43 -18.56 18.28
CA ILE A 75 -2.85 -18.90 18.55
C ILE A 75 -3.09 -20.38 18.25
N ALA A 76 -3.73 -21.09 19.18
CA ALA A 76 -4.26 -22.43 18.97
C ALA A 76 -5.77 -22.42 19.17
N ILE A 77 -6.52 -22.94 18.19
CA ILE A 77 -7.98 -22.95 18.17
C ILE A 77 -8.46 -24.37 17.93
N TYR A 78 -9.30 -24.87 18.83
CA TYR A 78 -9.86 -26.23 18.80
C TYR A 78 -11.37 -26.18 18.94
N LEU A 79 -12.10 -26.92 18.09
CA LEU A 79 -13.51 -27.16 18.26
C LEU A 79 -14.33 -25.86 18.47
N SER A 80 -14.14 -24.91 17.60
CA SER A 80 -14.87 -23.64 17.56
C SER A 80 -15.76 -23.60 16.32
N ASN A 81 -16.93 -22.99 16.40
CA ASN A 81 -17.82 -22.91 15.25
C ASN A 81 -17.38 -21.80 14.29
N ASP A 82 -17.20 -20.60 14.83
CA ASP A 82 -16.87 -19.43 14.01
C ASP A 82 -15.63 -18.72 14.54
N VAL A 83 -14.71 -18.41 13.64
CA VAL A 83 -13.51 -17.65 13.95
C VAL A 83 -13.39 -16.47 12.98
N ILE A 84 -13.29 -15.27 13.52
CA ILE A 84 -13.05 -14.05 12.76
C ILE A 84 -11.74 -13.42 13.25
N ILE A 85 -10.80 -13.22 12.35
CA ILE A 85 -9.54 -12.56 12.62
C ILE A 85 -9.35 -11.46 11.57
N ASP A 86 -9.26 -10.22 12.00
CA ASP A 86 -9.16 -9.08 11.11
C ASP A 86 -8.18 -8.03 11.63
N ASN A 87 -7.38 -7.48 10.75
CA ASN A 87 -6.40 -6.43 11.00
C ASN A 87 -5.44 -6.76 12.17
N ILE A 88 -4.82 -7.94 12.13
CA ILE A 88 -3.84 -8.32 13.14
C ILE A 88 -2.42 -8.44 12.57
N VAL A 89 -1.44 -8.34 13.48
CA VAL A 89 -0.04 -8.69 13.22
C VAL A 89 0.33 -9.94 14.02
N LEU A 90 0.61 -11.04 13.32
CA LEU A 90 1.01 -12.32 13.87
C LEU A 90 2.48 -12.57 13.50
N ASN A 91 3.41 -12.21 14.40
CA ASN A 91 4.83 -12.11 14.04
C ASN A 91 5.76 -12.80 15.05
N ASN A 92 6.81 -13.46 14.55
CA ASN A 92 7.84 -14.09 15.38
C ASN A 92 7.29 -15.11 16.40
N ASN A 93 6.17 -15.74 16.12
CA ASN A 93 5.65 -16.79 17.00
C ASN A 93 6.26 -18.15 16.60
N SER A 94 6.38 -19.06 17.55
CA SER A 94 6.99 -20.34 17.29
C SER A 94 6.31 -21.50 18.00
N THR A 95 6.27 -22.63 17.32
CA THR A 95 5.85 -23.90 17.94
C THR A 95 6.93 -24.97 17.75
N SER A 96 7.00 -25.89 18.69
CA SER A 96 7.81 -27.10 18.59
C SER A 96 7.08 -28.24 19.25
N SER A 97 7.08 -29.40 18.61
CA SER A 97 6.54 -30.64 19.13
C SER A 97 7.49 -31.81 18.86
N PRO A 98 7.45 -32.89 19.63
CA PRO A 98 8.19 -34.09 19.30
C PRO A 98 7.75 -34.66 17.96
N GLU A 99 8.67 -35.34 17.26
CA GLU A 99 8.36 -36.03 16.00
C GLU A 99 7.16 -36.98 16.16
N GLY A 100 6.28 -36.96 15.14
CA GLY A 100 5.13 -37.89 15.06
C GLY A 100 3.82 -37.35 15.65
N TYR A 101 3.81 -36.13 16.20
CA TYR A 101 2.56 -35.46 16.58
C TYR A 101 2.13 -34.50 15.46
N PRO A 102 0.87 -34.61 14.98
CA PRO A 102 0.35 -33.64 14.00
C PRO A 102 0.08 -32.31 14.72
N SER A 103 1.12 -31.51 14.82
CA SER A 103 1.06 -30.19 15.40
C SER A 103 1.75 -29.23 14.41
N GLY A 104 1.35 -27.97 14.44
CA GLY A 104 1.88 -26.97 13.53
C GLY A 104 1.35 -25.59 13.82
N GLY A 105 1.52 -24.69 12.84
CA GLY A 105 1.10 -23.32 12.97
C GLY A 105 2.04 -22.50 13.88
N GLY A 106 3.22 -22.14 13.39
CA GLY A 106 4.09 -21.22 14.14
C GLY A 106 3.34 -19.97 14.55
N GLY A 107 2.53 -19.42 13.65
CA GLY A 107 1.59 -18.34 13.92
C GLY A 107 0.28 -18.83 14.54
N VAL A 108 -0.55 -19.53 13.76
CA VAL A 108 -1.86 -19.99 14.17
C VAL A 108 -2.13 -21.43 13.72
N ALA A 109 -2.83 -22.19 14.57
CA ALA A 109 -3.31 -23.52 14.26
C ALA A 109 -4.83 -23.62 14.45
N PHE A 110 -5.52 -24.20 13.46
CA PHE A 110 -6.95 -24.47 13.45
C PHE A 110 -7.19 -25.99 13.46
N TYR A 111 -7.96 -26.47 14.45
CA TYR A 111 -8.35 -27.85 14.56
C TYR A 111 -9.86 -27.98 14.75
N ARG A 112 -10.55 -28.59 13.77
CA ARG A 112 -12.01 -28.79 13.84
C ARG A 112 -12.76 -27.48 14.12
N VAL A 113 -12.44 -26.45 13.34
CA VAL A 113 -13.14 -25.17 13.29
C VAL A 113 -14.10 -25.23 12.12
N ASP A 114 -15.37 -24.89 12.30
CA ASP A 114 -16.33 -24.96 11.19
C ASP A 114 -16.10 -23.86 10.15
N ASN A 115 -16.00 -22.60 10.60
CA ASN A 115 -15.79 -21.46 9.70
C ASN A 115 -14.65 -20.56 10.19
N VAL A 116 -13.81 -20.14 9.25
CA VAL A 116 -12.72 -19.19 9.51
C VAL A 116 -12.80 -18.05 8.49
N LEU A 117 -12.91 -16.82 8.97
CA LEU A 117 -12.69 -15.61 8.19
C LEU A 117 -11.42 -14.94 8.71
N PHE A 118 -10.41 -14.78 7.86
CA PHE A 118 -9.14 -14.16 8.22
C PHE A 118 -8.79 -13.10 7.18
N GLU A 119 -8.78 -11.83 7.61
CA GLU A 119 -8.67 -10.71 6.67
C GLU A 119 -7.63 -9.66 7.10
N ASN A 120 -7.17 -8.86 6.14
CA ASN A 120 -6.40 -7.62 6.31
C ASN A 120 -5.20 -7.75 7.29
N SER A 121 -4.50 -8.88 7.28
CA SER A 121 -3.58 -9.22 8.35
C SER A 121 -2.18 -9.59 7.84
N ILE A 122 -1.19 -9.39 8.71
CA ILE A 122 0.22 -9.71 8.43
C ILE A 122 0.63 -10.91 9.28
N ILE A 123 1.06 -12.00 8.62
CA ILE A 123 1.57 -13.21 9.24
C ILE A 123 3.02 -13.39 8.81
N SER A 124 3.97 -13.05 9.67
CA SER A 124 5.37 -13.02 9.25
C SER A 124 6.34 -13.60 10.29
N ASN A 125 7.45 -14.16 9.79
CA ASN A 125 8.53 -14.69 10.63
C ASN A 125 8.08 -15.74 11.65
N ASN A 126 6.99 -16.45 11.41
CA ASN A 126 6.54 -17.49 12.32
C ASN A 126 7.20 -18.83 11.97
N VAL A 127 7.51 -19.63 12.98
CA VAL A 127 8.30 -20.85 12.81
C VAL A 127 7.60 -22.05 13.44
N SER A 128 7.41 -23.10 12.64
CA SER A 128 6.96 -24.40 13.12
C SER A 128 8.12 -25.40 13.10
N ASN A 129 8.82 -25.52 14.21
CA ASN A 129 10.01 -26.37 14.30
C ASN A 129 9.64 -27.87 14.21
N ASN A 130 10.17 -28.56 13.19
CA ASN A 130 9.91 -29.96 12.87
C ASN A 130 8.43 -30.30 12.60
N ASN A 131 7.59 -29.31 12.28
CA ASN A 131 6.17 -29.47 11.99
C ASN A 131 5.73 -28.58 10.84
N SER A 132 4.50 -28.80 10.37
CA SER A 132 3.98 -28.14 9.18
C SER A 132 3.31 -26.79 9.52
N GLY A 133 3.14 -25.94 8.50
CA GLY A 133 2.49 -24.63 8.62
C GLY A 133 3.31 -23.65 9.45
N GLY A 134 4.36 -23.06 8.86
CA GLY A 134 5.15 -22.04 9.55
C GLY A 134 4.29 -20.86 10.01
N GLY A 135 3.46 -20.33 9.12
CA GLY A 135 2.46 -19.32 9.45
C GLY A 135 1.18 -19.93 9.99
N ILE A 136 0.48 -20.70 9.15
CA ILE A 136 -0.87 -21.21 9.38
C ILE A 136 -0.92 -22.72 9.18
N PHE A 137 -1.60 -23.41 10.08
CA PHE A 137 -1.81 -24.84 10.03
C PHE A 137 -3.30 -25.20 10.18
N PHE A 138 -3.81 -25.99 9.23
CA PHE A 138 -5.08 -26.67 9.36
C PHE A 138 -4.85 -28.16 9.63
N GLY A 139 -5.33 -28.64 10.75
CA GLY A 139 -5.20 -30.00 11.16
C GLY A 139 -6.53 -30.70 11.36
N SER A 140 -6.56 -32.02 11.06
CA SER A 140 -7.64 -32.94 11.48
C SER A 140 -7.05 -34.06 12.29
N GLU A 141 -7.87 -34.68 13.13
CA GLU A 141 -7.47 -35.92 13.83
C GLU A 141 -7.26 -37.05 12.81
N SER A 142 -6.25 -37.87 13.05
CA SER A 142 -5.91 -39.00 12.18
C SER A 142 -7.11 -39.94 11.96
N GLY A 143 -7.55 -40.01 10.70
CA GLY A 143 -8.52 -41.01 10.25
C GLY A 143 -9.98 -40.62 10.21
N GLN A 144 -10.35 -39.38 10.52
CA GLN A 144 -11.73 -38.90 10.35
C GLN A 144 -11.79 -37.70 9.38
N ALA A 145 -12.05 -37.98 8.13
CA ALA A 145 -12.32 -36.98 7.08
C ALA A 145 -13.69 -36.28 7.25
N SER A 146 -14.29 -36.31 8.43
CA SER A 146 -15.72 -35.94 8.60
C SER A 146 -15.94 -34.48 9.00
N ILE A 147 -14.92 -33.72 9.33
CA ILE A 147 -15.06 -32.29 9.61
C ILE A 147 -14.03 -31.53 8.72
N VAL A 148 -14.55 -30.87 7.73
CA VAL A 148 -13.78 -30.03 6.81
C VAL A 148 -13.90 -28.60 7.30
N VAL A 149 -12.77 -27.94 7.55
CA VAL A 149 -12.74 -26.51 7.87
C VAL A 149 -13.07 -25.71 6.61
N HIS A 150 -13.98 -24.78 6.71
CA HIS A 150 -14.25 -23.78 5.66
C HIS A 150 -13.51 -22.50 6.00
N ALA A 151 -12.47 -22.17 5.24
CA ALA A 151 -11.65 -21.00 5.50
C ALA A 151 -11.71 -20.03 4.32
N THR A 152 -11.97 -18.77 4.62
CA THR A 152 -11.81 -17.65 3.67
C THR A 152 -10.74 -16.72 4.19
N PHE A 153 -9.69 -16.55 3.39
CA PHE A 153 -8.58 -15.67 3.64
C PHE A 153 -8.58 -14.57 2.58
N ASN A 154 -8.58 -13.32 3.03
CA ASN A 154 -8.65 -12.18 2.13
C ASN A 154 -7.66 -11.10 2.56
N ARG A 155 -6.87 -10.58 1.64
CA ARG A 155 -5.87 -9.53 1.88
C ARG A 155 -4.87 -9.87 2.99
N LEU A 156 -4.36 -11.10 2.97
CA LEU A 156 -3.31 -11.52 3.88
C LEU A 156 -1.92 -11.29 3.26
N THR A 157 -0.98 -10.83 4.09
CA THR A 157 0.44 -10.81 3.76
C THR A 157 1.17 -11.86 4.60
N LEU A 158 1.55 -12.99 3.97
CA LEU A 158 2.26 -14.09 4.62
C LEU A 158 3.71 -14.14 4.13
N THR A 159 4.66 -13.80 5.02
CA THR A 159 6.05 -13.64 4.60
C THR A 159 7.05 -14.20 5.60
N ASN A 160 8.15 -14.76 5.08
CA ASN A 160 9.25 -15.26 5.91
C ASN A 160 8.83 -16.28 6.97
N ASN A 161 7.75 -17.03 6.73
CA ASN A 161 7.35 -18.10 7.64
C ASN A 161 8.08 -19.39 7.27
N ASN A 162 8.42 -20.21 8.28
CA ASN A 162 9.20 -21.43 8.10
C ASN A 162 8.53 -22.64 8.78
N GLY A 163 8.38 -23.71 8.02
CA GLY A 163 7.81 -24.98 8.51
C GLY A 163 8.44 -26.19 7.86
N LEU A 164 8.08 -27.39 8.31
CA LEU A 164 8.52 -28.64 7.66
C LEU A 164 7.84 -28.77 6.28
N SER A 165 6.53 -28.56 6.22
CA SER A 165 5.70 -28.53 5.02
C SER A 165 4.72 -27.38 5.10
N GLY A 166 4.52 -26.64 4.00
CA GLY A 166 3.76 -25.40 4.01
C GLY A 166 4.46 -24.30 4.82
N GLY A 167 5.46 -23.66 4.24
CA GLY A 167 6.18 -22.57 4.91
C GLY A 167 5.21 -21.50 5.43
N ALA A 168 4.33 -20.99 4.56
CA ALA A 168 3.27 -20.09 4.97
C ALA A 168 2.03 -20.85 5.48
N ILE A 169 1.43 -21.70 4.64
CA ILE A 169 0.15 -22.39 4.92
C ILE A 169 0.29 -23.88 4.68
N PHE A 170 -0.18 -24.66 5.63
CA PHE A 170 -0.36 -26.10 5.50
C PHE A 170 -1.82 -26.49 5.70
N CYS A 171 -2.41 -27.14 4.71
CA CYS A 171 -3.79 -27.65 4.73
C CYS A 171 -3.81 -29.17 4.74
N TRP A 172 -4.28 -29.80 5.83
CA TRP A 172 -4.49 -31.22 5.89
C TRP A 172 -5.93 -31.64 5.52
N SER A 173 -6.91 -30.84 5.90
CA SER A 173 -8.32 -31.07 5.59
C SER A 173 -9.07 -29.73 5.73
N ALA A 174 -9.08 -28.93 4.65
CA ALA A 174 -9.78 -27.65 4.63
C ALA A 174 -10.22 -27.30 3.21
N ILE A 175 -11.38 -26.71 3.07
CA ILE A 175 -11.76 -25.95 1.88
C ILE A 175 -11.27 -24.53 2.11
N LEU A 176 -10.23 -24.16 1.37
CA LEU A 176 -9.56 -22.87 1.52
C LEU A 176 -9.86 -21.96 0.34
N ASN A 177 -10.53 -20.86 0.57
CA ASN A 177 -10.58 -19.73 -0.36
C ASN A 177 -9.50 -18.72 0.03
N LEU A 178 -8.57 -18.46 -0.88
CA LEU A 178 -7.46 -17.51 -0.68
C LEU A 178 -7.53 -16.42 -1.75
N TYR A 179 -7.89 -15.23 -1.32
CA TYR A 179 -8.17 -14.12 -2.21
C TYR A 179 -7.25 -12.94 -1.92
N ASN A 180 -6.90 -12.17 -2.96
CA ASN A 180 -6.22 -10.89 -2.84
C ASN A 180 -5.03 -10.93 -1.85
N SER A 181 -4.21 -11.99 -1.86
CA SER A 181 -3.21 -12.21 -0.82
C SER A 181 -1.79 -12.29 -1.35
N THR A 182 -0.82 -11.81 -0.59
CA THR A 182 0.61 -11.86 -0.90
C THR A 182 1.28 -12.92 -0.05
N ILE A 183 1.82 -13.96 -0.70
CA ILE A 183 2.53 -15.06 -0.06
C ILE A 183 3.96 -15.08 -0.61
N ALA A 184 4.91 -14.55 0.16
CA ALA A 184 6.27 -14.36 -0.35
C ALA A 184 7.37 -14.75 0.65
N GLN A 185 8.49 -15.27 0.14
CA GLN A 185 9.69 -15.57 0.91
C GLN A 185 9.45 -16.56 2.07
N ASN A 186 8.48 -17.47 1.92
CA ASN A 186 8.24 -18.51 2.90
C ASN A 186 9.03 -19.78 2.54
N GLU A 187 9.45 -20.53 3.55
CA GLU A 187 10.31 -21.69 3.38
C GLU A 187 9.73 -22.94 4.01
N ALA A 188 9.73 -24.03 3.23
CA ALA A 188 9.47 -25.37 3.74
C ALA A 188 10.75 -26.22 3.66
N SER A 189 11.09 -26.88 4.75
CA SER A 189 12.34 -27.65 4.84
C SER A 189 12.25 -29.06 4.25
N ASP A 190 11.04 -29.62 4.06
CA ASP A 190 10.82 -30.87 3.34
C ASP A 190 10.71 -30.58 1.84
N SER A 191 11.59 -31.14 1.04
CA SER A 191 11.65 -30.88 -0.40
C SER A 191 10.76 -31.81 -1.24
N GLU A 192 10.28 -32.91 -0.70
CA GLU A 192 9.51 -33.91 -1.47
C GLU A 192 7.99 -33.68 -1.41
N TRP A 193 7.49 -33.17 -0.29
CA TRP A 193 6.05 -33.10 0.00
C TRP A 193 5.58 -31.71 0.43
N SER A 194 6.26 -30.66 -0.01
CA SER A 194 5.92 -29.33 0.53
C SER A 194 6.04 -28.18 -0.46
N GLY A 195 5.11 -27.21 -0.33
CA GLY A 195 5.21 -25.87 -0.90
C GLY A 195 5.65 -24.87 0.15
N GLY A 196 6.58 -23.99 -0.20
CA GLY A 196 6.98 -22.89 0.68
C GLY A 196 5.82 -21.95 0.97
N GLY A 197 5.00 -21.66 -0.04
CA GLY A 197 3.79 -20.87 0.12
C GLY A 197 2.64 -21.69 0.71
N LEU A 198 2.14 -22.67 -0.05
CA LEU A 198 1.02 -23.51 0.35
C LEU A 198 1.36 -25.00 0.14
N ALA A 199 1.10 -25.84 1.14
CA ALA A 199 1.06 -27.28 0.96
C ALA A 199 -0.36 -27.78 1.26
N SER A 200 -0.96 -28.46 0.26
CA SER A 200 -2.30 -29.03 0.31
C SER A 200 -2.23 -30.54 0.34
N HIS A 201 -2.79 -31.17 1.35
CA HIS A 201 -2.80 -32.62 1.52
C HIS A 201 -4.23 -33.13 1.84
N TYR A 202 -4.52 -34.37 1.47
CA TYR A 202 -5.84 -34.99 1.65
C TYR A 202 -6.99 -34.23 0.94
N VAL A 203 -8.20 -34.30 1.53
CA VAL A 203 -9.41 -33.70 0.93
C VAL A 203 -9.37 -32.19 1.21
N THR A 204 -8.70 -31.47 0.32
CA THR A 204 -8.67 -30.01 0.33
C THR A 204 -8.97 -29.52 -1.08
N GLU A 205 -9.66 -28.43 -1.19
CA GLU A 205 -10.00 -27.78 -2.46
C GLU A 205 -9.60 -26.30 -2.37
N PRO A 206 -8.28 -25.98 -2.40
CA PRO A 206 -7.88 -24.59 -2.38
C PRO A 206 -8.32 -23.89 -3.66
N ASN A 207 -9.02 -22.76 -3.50
CA ASN A 207 -9.38 -21.83 -4.54
C ASN A 207 -8.60 -20.53 -4.34
N ILE A 208 -7.71 -20.21 -5.26
CA ILE A 208 -6.76 -19.09 -5.16
C ILE A 208 -7.06 -18.12 -6.28
N VAL A 209 -7.44 -16.89 -5.91
CA VAL A 209 -7.77 -15.83 -6.88
C VAL A 209 -7.10 -14.52 -6.47
N ASN A 210 -6.68 -13.72 -7.44
CA ASN A 210 -6.03 -12.42 -7.25
C ASN A 210 -4.82 -12.46 -6.30
N SER A 211 -4.16 -13.60 -6.19
CA SER A 211 -3.12 -13.78 -5.18
C SER A 211 -1.73 -13.88 -5.80
N LEU A 212 -0.72 -13.52 -5.01
CA LEU A 212 0.65 -13.40 -5.45
C LEU A 212 1.54 -14.34 -4.64
N PHE A 213 2.16 -15.32 -5.30
CA PHE A 213 3.15 -16.22 -4.74
C PHE A 213 4.53 -15.94 -5.35
N TYR A 214 5.48 -15.52 -4.51
CA TYR A 214 6.81 -15.16 -5.02
C TYR A 214 7.93 -15.53 -4.05
N ASP A 215 9.01 -16.09 -4.59
CA ASP A 215 10.22 -16.46 -3.84
C ASP A 215 9.94 -17.38 -2.63
N ASN A 216 8.95 -18.28 -2.79
CA ASN A 216 8.68 -19.31 -1.80
C ASN A 216 9.49 -20.57 -2.12
N LEU A 217 10.09 -21.22 -1.12
CA LEU A 217 10.97 -22.37 -1.29
C LEU A 217 10.41 -23.63 -0.62
N PRO A 218 10.47 -24.81 -1.29
CA PRO A 218 11.08 -25.08 -2.61
C PRO A 218 10.23 -24.65 -3.80
N ASN A 219 8.94 -24.44 -3.66
CA ASN A 219 7.96 -24.04 -4.69
C ASN A 219 6.83 -23.22 -4.06
N SER A 220 6.03 -22.55 -4.90
CA SER A 220 4.90 -21.74 -4.44
C SER A 220 3.82 -22.59 -3.78
N ILE A 221 3.38 -23.63 -4.50
CA ILE A 221 2.23 -24.46 -4.11
C ILE A 221 2.57 -25.92 -4.33
N HIS A 222 2.31 -26.76 -3.34
CA HIS A 222 2.38 -28.21 -3.46
C HIS A 222 0.99 -28.81 -3.29
N ASN A 223 0.57 -29.63 -4.27
CA ASN A 223 -0.64 -30.44 -4.16
C ASN A 223 -0.25 -31.90 -3.90
N GLY A 224 -0.32 -32.32 -2.65
CA GLY A 224 0.04 -33.67 -2.23
C GLY A 224 -1.03 -34.72 -2.52
N TYR A 225 -2.19 -34.35 -3.05
CA TYR A 225 -3.31 -35.26 -3.33
C TYR A 225 -3.94 -34.94 -4.70
N GLU A 226 -3.51 -35.68 -5.73
CA GLU A 226 -3.88 -35.40 -7.13
C GLU A 226 -5.40 -35.48 -7.44
N GLN A 227 -6.20 -36.04 -6.53
CA GLN A 227 -7.65 -36.19 -6.76
C GLN A 227 -8.47 -34.95 -6.44
N THR A 228 -7.91 -33.99 -5.71
CA THR A 228 -8.53 -32.70 -5.42
C THR A 228 -7.65 -31.60 -6.01
N PRO A 229 -8.08 -30.97 -7.11
CA PRO A 229 -7.27 -29.94 -7.75
C PRO A 229 -7.19 -28.68 -6.90
N VAL A 230 -6.01 -28.06 -6.89
CA VAL A 230 -5.86 -26.66 -6.48
C VAL A 230 -6.29 -25.80 -7.66
N LEU A 231 -7.27 -24.94 -7.47
CA LEU A 231 -7.73 -23.99 -8.47
C LEU A 231 -6.97 -22.68 -8.29
N VAL A 232 -6.36 -22.20 -9.38
CA VAL A 232 -5.59 -20.95 -9.38
C VAL A 232 -6.02 -20.14 -10.59
N SER A 233 -6.50 -18.91 -10.36
CA SER A 233 -6.87 -17.99 -11.44
C SER A 233 -6.49 -16.56 -11.06
N TYR A 234 -6.24 -15.73 -12.07
CA TYR A 234 -5.86 -14.33 -11.88
C TYR A 234 -4.81 -14.14 -10.78
N SER A 235 -3.76 -14.99 -10.79
CA SER A 235 -2.77 -15.03 -9.72
C SER A 235 -1.36 -15.16 -10.29
N LEU A 236 -0.36 -14.69 -9.53
CA LEU A 236 1.04 -14.87 -9.88
C LEU A 236 1.62 -16.05 -9.09
N THR A 237 2.25 -16.98 -9.80
CA THR A 237 2.93 -18.15 -9.23
C THR A 237 4.30 -18.35 -9.85
N GLN A 238 5.20 -19.07 -9.15
CA GLN A 238 6.53 -19.41 -9.69
C GLN A 238 6.42 -20.52 -10.75
N GLU A 239 5.55 -21.49 -10.53
CA GLU A 239 5.28 -22.64 -11.40
C GLU A 239 4.00 -22.42 -12.20
N GLU A 240 3.87 -23.14 -13.31
CA GLU A 240 2.68 -23.07 -14.17
C GLU A 240 1.47 -23.77 -13.51
N TRP A 241 0.37 -23.05 -13.37
CA TRP A 241 -0.94 -23.55 -12.94
C TRP A 241 -1.98 -23.25 -14.01
N SER A 242 -2.84 -24.24 -14.30
CA SER A 242 -3.95 -24.03 -15.23
C SER A 242 -5.00 -23.13 -14.61
N GLY A 243 -5.41 -22.08 -15.31
CA GLY A 243 -6.44 -21.12 -14.89
C GLY A 243 -6.36 -19.84 -15.70
N GLU A 244 -7.45 -19.10 -15.70
CA GLU A 244 -7.54 -17.84 -16.43
C GLU A 244 -6.71 -16.76 -15.73
N GLY A 245 -6.09 -15.88 -16.50
CA GLY A 245 -5.44 -14.66 -16.00
C GLY A 245 -4.17 -14.88 -15.18
N ASN A 246 -3.63 -16.11 -15.10
CA ASN A 246 -2.43 -16.38 -14.30
C ASN A 246 -1.16 -15.80 -14.94
N LEU A 247 -0.32 -15.22 -14.08
CA LEU A 247 1.05 -14.81 -14.40
C LEU A 247 2.03 -15.85 -13.84
N VAL A 248 3.07 -16.21 -14.59
CA VAL A 248 3.99 -17.29 -14.21
C VAL A 248 5.45 -16.84 -14.26
N GLY A 249 6.15 -17.01 -13.16
CA GLY A 249 7.60 -16.80 -13.07
C GLY A 249 8.06 -15.37 -13.34
N ILE A 250 7.17 -14.39 -13.23
CA ILE A 250 7.47 -12.98 -13.46
C ILE A 250 7.81 -12.33 -12.11
N ASN A 251 8.72 -11.34 -12.14
CA ASN A 251 8.99 -10.52 -10.95
C ASN A 251 7.81 -9.57 -10.68
N PRO A 252 7.18 -9.60 -9.50
CA PRO A 252 6.09 -8.70 -9.13
C PRO A 252 6.53 -7.25 -8.91
N GLU A 253 7.83 -6.97 -8.89
CA GLU A 253 8.39 -5.64 -8.65
C GLU A 253 7.89 -5.00 -7.34
N PHE A 254 8.14 -5.69 -6.23
CA PHE A 254 7.88 -5.14 -4.90
C PHE A 254 8.73 -3.91 -4.60
N SER A 255 8.21 -2.99 -3.79
CA SER A 255 8.86 -1.73 -3.42
C SER A 255 10.15 -1.95 -2.62
N ASP A 256 10.10 -2.69 -1.51
CA ASP A 256 11.27 -3.02 -0.68
C ASP A 256 11.05 -4.30 0.15
N PRO A 257 11.05 -5.49 -0.46
CA PRO A 257 10.80 -6.74 0.24
C PRO A 257 11.85 -7.06 1.32
N SER A 258 13.04 -6.47 1.23
CA SER A 258 14.08 -6.64 2.26
C SER A 258 13.73 -5.96 3.59
N ASN A 259 12.86 -4.94 3.54
CA ASN A 259 12.30 -4.26 4.70
C ASN A 259 10.82 -4.60 4.96
N ASN A 260 10.35 -5.73 4.42
CA ASN A 260 8.97 -6.21 4.51
C ASN A 260 7.93 -5.29 3.85
N ASP A 261 8.32 -4.49 2.88
CA ASP A 261 7.40 -3.72 2.03
C ASP A 261 7.13 -4.48 0.73
N PHE A 262 6.02 -5.21 0.72
CA PHE A 262 5.53 -5.98 -0.41
C PHE A 262 4.46 -5.23 -1.23
N SER A 263 4.37 -3.92 -1.10
CA SER A 263 3.60 -3.08 -2.02
C SER A 263 4.23 -3.11 -3.41
N LEU A 264 3.41 -2.90 -4.44
CA LEU A 264 3.85 -2.92 -5.83
C LEU A 264 4.51 -1.60 -6.24
N GLN A 265 5.53 -1.67 -7.10
CA GLN A 265 6.03 -0.48 -7.80
C GLN A 265 5.14 -0.15 -9.00
N GLN A 266 5.20 1.09 -9.48
CA GLN A 266 4.40 1.58 -10.62
C GLN A 266 4.54 0.74 -11.91
N SER A 267 5.67 0.10 -12.12
CA SER A 267 5.95 -0.74 -13.29
C SER A 267 5.54 -2.20 -13.13
N SER A 268 4.95 -2.57 -11.98
CA SER A 268 4.59 -3.94 -11.67
C SER A 268 3.59 -4.53 -12.68
N PRO A 269 3.86 -5.72 -13.21
CA PRO A 269 2.91 -6.43 -14.06
C PRO A 269 1.68 -6.96 -13.30
N CYS A 270 1.67 -6.85 -11.97
CA CYS A 270 0.58 -7.29 -11.11
C CYS A 270 -0.50 -6.22 -10.92
N ILE A 271 -0.24 -4.97 -11.37
CA ILE A 271 -1.22 -3.88 -11.31
C ILE A 271 -2.33 -4.13 -12.33
N ASP A 272 -3.59 -3.95 -11.93
CA ASP A 272 -4.79 -4.15 -12.76
C ASP A 272 -4.87 -5.55 -13.41
N ALA A 273 -4.24 -6.57 -12.82
CA ALA A 273 -4.13 -7.91 -13.41
C ALA A 273 -5.10 -8.93 -12.79
N GLY A 274 -5.90 -8.54 -11.82
CA GLY A 274 -6.88 -9.36 -11.13
C GLY A 274 -8.26 -9.36 -11.76
N THR A 275 -9.22 -9.99 -11.07
CA THR A 275 -10.64 -10.01 -11.42
C THR A 275 -11.49 -9.47 -10.27
N PHE A 276 -12.56 -8.78 -10.59
CA PHE A 276 -13.57 -8.37 -9.61
C PHE A 276 -14.63 -9.44 -9.34
N ASP A 277 -14.79 -10.40 -10.23
CA ASP A 277 -15.65 -11.58 -10.09
C ASP A 277 -14.80 -12.73 -9.53
N ILE A 278 -14.78 -12.86 -8.21
CA ILE A 278 -13.88 -13.78 -7.50
C ILE A 278 -14.42 -15.22 -7.51
N ASP A 279 -15.73 -15.40 -7.46
CA ASP A 279 -16.35 -16.72 -7.43
C ASP A 279 -16.80 -17.22 -8.80
N GLY A 280 -16.74 -16.38 -9.84
CA GLY A 280 -17.06 -16.72 -11.23
C GLY A 280 -18.55 -16.75 -11.52
N ASP A 281 -19.39 -16.08 -10.72
CA ASP A 281 -20.85 -16.07 -10.88
C ASP A 281 -21.35 -14.97 -11.84
N GLY A 282 -20.45 -14.07 -12.27
CA GLY A 282 -20.71 -12.95 -13.19
C GLY A 282 -21.11 -11.66 -12.48
N SER A 283 -21.01 -11.59 -11.18
CA SER A 283 -21.16 -10.37 -10.38
C SER A 283 -19.82 -9.89 -9.82
N ASP A 284 -19.73 -8.61 -9.49
CA ASP A 284 -18.53 -8.03 -8.89
C ASP A 284 -18.52 -8.30 -7.39
N ASP A 285 -17.57 -9.10 -6.90
CA ASP A 285 -17.37 -9.41 -5.49
C ASP A 285 -16.34 -8.47 -4.84
N GLU A 286 -15.29 -8.11 -5.60
CA GLU A 286 -14.23 -7.24 -5.13
C GLU A 286 -14.56 -5.78 -5.44
N LEU A 287 -14.89 -5.03 -4.40
CA LEU A 287 -15.27 -3.62 -4.50
C LEU A 287 -14.17 -2.65 -4.00
N PHE A 288 -13.12 -3.19 -3.38
CA PHE A 288 -12.03 -2.38 -2.81
C PHE A 288 -10.78 -2.47 -3.69
N TYR A 289 -10.85 -1.90 -4.88
CA TYR A 289 -9.71 -1.77 -5.77
C TYR A 289 -9.60 -0.35 -6.34
N THR A 290 -8.44 -0.04 -6.86
CA THR A 290 -8.16 1.22 -7.57
C THR A 290 -7.57 0.87 -8.92
N GLY A 291 -8.03 1.52 -10.00
CA GLY A 291 -7.56 1.21 -11.33
C GLY A 291 -8.64 0.63 -12.23
N LEU A 292 -8.23 -0.21 -13.17
CA LEU A 292 -9.12 -0.85 -14.15
C LEU A 292 -9.61 -2.21 -13.66
N ALA A 293 -8.86 -2.86 -12.77
CA ALA A 293 -9.16 -4.13 -12.13
C ALA A 293 -8.41 -4.20 -10.80
N PRO A 294 -8.74 -5.15 -9.90
CA PRO A 294 -7.94 -5.40 -8.71
C PRO A 294 -6.49 -5.76 -9.04
N ASP A 295 -5.57 -5.35 -8.18
CA ASP A 295 -4.18 -5.77 -8.27
C ASP A 295 -4.02 -7.21 -7.77
N LEU A 296 -2.95 -7.89 -8.19
CA LEU A 296 -2.61 -9.17 -7.58
C LEU A 296 -1.91 -8.95 -6.24
N GLY A 297 -2.38 -9.65 -5.20
CA GLY A 297 -1.81 -9.59 -3.87
C GLY A 297 -2.63 -8.79 -2.87
N ALA A 298 -2.04 -8.57 -1.68
CA ALA A 298 -2.74 -7.97 -0.55
C ALA A 298 -2.86 -6.44 -0.60
N HIS A 299 -2.14 -5.81 -1.50
CA HIS A 299 -2.01 -4.35 -1.54
C HIS A 299 -2.35 -3.82 -2.92
N GLU A 300 -3.31 -2.94 -2.99
CA GLU A 300 -3.58 -2.13 -4.18
C GLU A 300 -2.50 -1.08 -4.37
N TRP A 301 -2.01 -0.96 -5.60
CA TRP A 301 -1.11 0.13 -5.96
C TRP A 301 -1.90 1.42 -6.11
N LEU A 302 -1.56 2.40 -5.28
CA LEU A 302 -2.20 3.70 -5.31
C LEU A 302 -1.32 4.70 -6.04
N ILE A 303 -1.81 5.27 -7.12
CA ILE A 303 -1.19 6.46 -7.69
C ILE A 303 -1.20 7.55 -6.63
N GLN A 304 -0.02 8.05 -6.31
CA GLN A 304 0.10 9.11 -5.33
C GLN A 304 -0.75 10.31 -5.75
N ALA A 305 -1.45 10.88 -4.78
CA ALA A 305 -2.12 12.15 -4.97
C ALA A 305 -1.16 13.21 -5.52
N PRO A 306 -1.65 14.24 -6.24
CA PRO A 306 -0.82 15.38 -6.58
C PRO A 306 -0.13 15.93 -5.34
N GLN A 307 1.19 16.14 -5.42
CA GLN A 307 1.98 16.63 -4.28
C GLN A 307 2.34 18.10 -4.48
N ASP A 308 2.76 18.76 -3.38
CA ASP A 308 3.29 20.11 -3.42
C ASP A 308 2.32 21.16 -3.99
N LEU A 309 1.00 21.00 -3.74
CA LEU A 309 0.07 22.05 -4.11
C LEU A 309 0.43 23.34 -3.39
N GLN A 310 0.59 24.41 -4.16
CA GLN A 310 0.92 25.74 -3.70
C GLN A 310 -0.02 26.76 -4.34
N ALA A 311 -0.35 27.81 -3.59
CA ALA A 311 -1.17 28.93 -4.05
C ALA A 311 -0.39 30.23 -3.93
N TYR A 312 -0.41 31.04 -4.99
CA TYR A 312 0.29 32.33 -5.04
C TYR A 312 -0.67 33.41 -5.47
N PRO A 313 -0.76 34.53 -4.73
CA PRO A 313 -1.56 35.66 -5.16
C PRO A 313 -0.90 36.36 -6.37
N GLN A 314 -1.71 36.74 -7.35
CA GLN A 314 -1.29 37.54 -8.50
C GLN A 314 -2.36 38.55 -8.85
N ASP A 315 -2.16 39.81 -8.47
CA ASP A 315 -3.12 40.90 -8.64
C ASP A 315 -4.49 40.53 -8.02
N SER A 316 -5.52 40.32 -8.85
CA SER A 316 -6.87 39.89 -8.42
C SER A 316 -7.12 38.40 -8.65
N SER A 317 -6.08 37.60 -8.92
CA SER A 317 -6.16 36.16 -9.19
C SER A 317 -5.25 35.37 -8.28
N VAL A 318 -5.42 34.03 -8.26
CA VAL A 318 -4.55 33.10 -7.60
C VAL A 318 -3.98 32.13 -8.64
N ILE A 319 -2.67 31.94 -8.62
CA ILE A 319 -2.01 30.88 -9.38
C ILE A 319 -1.80 29.68 -8.46
N LEU A 320 -2.29 28.53 -8.88
CA LEU A 320 -2.13 27.26 -8.23
C LEU A 320 -1.16 26.41 -9.06
N SER A 321 -0.31 25.65 -8.38
CA SER A 321 0.60 24.71 -9.03
C SER A 321 0.89 23.52 -8.14
N TRP A 322 1.12 22.36 -8.74
CA TRP A 322 1.39 21.09 -8.04
C TRP A 322 2.38 20.23 -8.84
N SER A 323 2.94 19.20 -8.19
CA SER A 323 3.78 18.21 -8.86
C SER A 323 2.93 17.39 -9.84
N PRO A 324 3.38 17.20 -11.10
CA PRO A 324 2.62 16.42 -12.07
C PRO A 324 2.61 14.93 -11.70
N ILE A 325 1.49 14.27 -11.97
CA ILE A 325 1.34 12.81 -11.89
C ILE A 325 1.59 12.21 -13.27
N ALA A 326 2.25 11.06 -13.34
CA ALA A 326 2.39 10.31 -14.58
C ALA A 326 1.01 9.80 -15.05
N GLU A 327 0.81 9.73 -16.37
CA GLU A 327 -0.39 9.18 -17.03
C GLU A 327 -1.72 9.87 -16.70
N VAL A 328 -1.68 11.00 -16.00
CA VAL A 328 -2.89 11.76 -15.70
C VAL A 328 -3.55 12.26 -16.98
N GLN A 329 -4.85 12.02 -17.09
CA GLN A 329 -5.67 12.52 -18.20
C GLN A 329 -6.10 13.97 -17.96
N TYR A 330 -6.52 14.27 -16.73
CA TYR A 330 -6.87 15.62 -16.25
C TYR A 330 -6.88 15.66 -14.72
N TYR A 331 -6.78 16.86 -14.19
CA TYR A 331 -6.89 17.14 -12.76
C TYR A 331 -8.24 17.77 -12.45
N GLN A 332 -8.81 17.45 -11.30
CA GLN A 332 -9.90 18.17 -10.67
C GLN A 332 -9.33 19.04 -9.56
N LEU A 333 -9.51 20.34 -9.69
CA LEU A 333 -9.20 21.32 -8.66
C LEU A 333 -10.48 21.73 -7.95
N ASP A 334 -10.55 21.55 -6.66
CA ASP A 334 -11.62 21.99 -5.80
C ASP A 334 -11.23 23.32 -5.13
N ARG A 335 -12.14 24.29 -5.16
CA ARG A 335 -12.10 25.52 -4.38
C ARG A 335 -13.32 25.59 -3.48
N ALA A 336 -13.14 25.94 -2.20
CA ALA A 336 -14.22 26.15 -1.25
C ALA A 336 -13.94 27.36 -0.34
N SER A 337 -14.95 27.84 0.38
CA SER A 337 -14.81 28.87 1.40
C SER A 337 -14.52 28.31 2.80
N ASP A 338 -14.41 26.97 2.93
CA ASP A 338 -14.09 26.28 4.17
C ASP A 338 -13.14 25.12 3.93
N GLU A 339 -12.37 24.74 4.94
CA GLU A 339 -11.35 23.69 4.88
C GLU A 339 -11.95 22.28 4.65
N SER A 340 -13.20 22.08 5.03
CA SER A 340 -13.92 20.80 4.83
C SER A 340 -14.50 20.65 3.42
N PHE A 341 -14.40 21.67 2.57
CA PHE A 341 -14.95 21.71 1.21
C PHE A 341 -16.47 21.48 1.16
N SER A 342 -17.19 21.94 2.19
CA SER A 342 -18.64 21.78 2.29
C SER A 342 -19.41 23.03 1.84
N GLU A 343 -18.78 24.21 1.82
CA GLU A 343 -19.41 25.48 1.49
C GLU A 343 -18.81 26.10 0.22
N ASN A 344 -19.68 26.55 -0.68
CA ASN A 344 -19.31 27.23 -1.93
C ASN A 344 -18.29 26.45 -2.77
N LEU A 345 -18.43 25.12 -2.82
CA LEU A 345 -17.53 24.26 -3.60
C LEU A 345 -17.65 24.55 -5.09
N VAL A 346 -16.53 24.88 -5.71
CA VAL A 346 -16.36 25.05 -7.16
C VAL A 346 -15.33 24.04 -7.64
N GLN A 347 -15.66 23.30 -8.70
CA GLN A 347 -14.78 22.29 -9.31
C GLN A 347 -14.34 22.75 -10.69
N SER A 348 -13.03 22.73 -10.93
CA SER A 348 -12.42 23.04 -12.22
C SER A 348 -11.61 21.86 -12.73
N PHE A 349 -11.71 21.54 -14.02
CA PHE A 349 -11.00 20.43 -14.65
C PHE A 349 -9.92 20.98 -15.59
N VAL A 350 -8.68 20.54 -15.40
CA VAL A 350 -7.53 21.02 -16.18
C VAL A 350 -6.61 19.86 -16.58
N THR A 351 -5.92 19.99 -17.72
CA THR A 351 -4.93 19.02 -18.20
C THR A 351 -3.49 19.40 -17.87
N THR A 352 -3.31 20.54 -17.22
CA THR A 352 -2.01 21.07 -16.78
C THR A 352 -1.85 20.92 -15.27
N ASN A 353 -0.64 20.86 -14.78
CA ASN A 353 -0.33 20.85 -13.35
C ASN A 353 -0.29 22.25 -12.73
N TYR A 354 -1.01 23.19 -13.31
CA TYR A 354 -1.22 24.55 -12.81
C TYR A 354 -2.60 25.06 -13.23
N PHE A 355 -3.11 26.02 -12.47
CA PHE A 355 -4.39 26.70 -12.74
C PHE A 355 -4.31 28.15 -12.29
N THR A 356 -5.00 29.05 -12.99
CA THR A 356 -5.19 30.43 -12.55
C THR A 356 -6.65 30.63 -12.23
N ASP A 357 -6.95 30.93 -10.96
CA ASP A 357 -8.28 31.29 -10.52
C ASP A 357 -8.43 32.81 -10.58
N GLU A 358 -9.27 33.28 -11.50
CA GLU A 358 -9.55 34.69 -11.73
C GLU A 358 -10.81 35.17 -10.97
N ASP A 359 -11.63 34.24 -10.47
CA ASP A 359 -12.90 34.50 -9.78
C ASP A 359 -12.71 34.67 -8.26
N MET A 360 -11.80 35.55 -7.88
CA MET A 360 -11.46 35.77 -6.49
C MET A 360 -12.18 36.97 -5.91
N GLU A 361 -12.83 36.81 -4.74
CA GLU A 361 -13.38 37.91 -3.98
C GLU A 361 -12.38 38.40 -2.92
N PRO A 362 -11.97 39.68 -2.96
CA PRO A 362 -11.02 40.23 -2.00
C PRO A 362 -11.56 40.13 -0.55
N GLY A 363 -10.71 39.71 0.36
CA GLY A 363 -11.04 39.57 1.79
C GLY A 363 -11.69 38.23 2.17
N ILE A 364 -11.94 37.36 1.20
CA ILE A 364 -12.43 35.99 1.45
C ILE A 364 -11.25 35.03 1.40
N GLU A 365 -11.15 34.15 2.39
CA GLU A 365 -10.22 33.05 2.39
C GLU A 365 -10.82 31.90 1.59
N PHE A 366 -10.04 31.38 0.60
CA PHE A 366 -10.40 30.21 -0.16
C PHE A 366 -9.43 29.09 0.10
N PHE A 367 -9.95 27.88 0.13
CA PHE A 367 -9.24 26.62 0.30
C PHE A 367 -9.21 25.87 -1.02
N TYR A 368 -8.06 25.27 -1.34
CA TYR A 368 -7.85 24.52 -2.58
C TYR A 368 -7.26 23.15 -2.29
N ARG A 369 -7.69 22.17 -3.08
CA ARG A 369 -7.10 20.84 -3.17
C ARG A 369 -7.21 20.34 -4.59
N VAL A 370 -6.37 19.41 -4.98
CA VAL A 370 -6.35 18.87 -6.35
C VAL A 370 -6.27 17.34 -6.32
N SER A 371 -7.02 16.69 -7.21
CA SER A 371 -6.98 15.25 -7.47
C SER A 371 -6.69 15.02 -8.95
N GLY A 372 -6.04 13.91 -9.31
CA GLY A 372 -5.77 13.52 -10.69
C GLY A 372 -6.69 12.39 -11.14
N TYR A 373 -7.08 12.38 -12.40
CA TYR A 373 -7.80 11.28 -13.03
C TYR A 373 -6.89 10.50 -13.97
N VAL A 374 -6.70 9.20 -13.69
CA VAL A 374 -5.81 8.29 -14.42
C VAL A 374 -6.57 7.04 -14.90
N GLY A 375 -7.89 7.13 -15.09
CA GLY A 375 -8.85 6.05 -15.24
C GLY A 375 -9.77 5.97 -14.02
N TYR A 376 -9.26 6.35 -12.87
CA TYR A 376 -9.95 6.58 -11.60
C TYR A 376 -9.40 7.84 -10.94
N TRP A 377 -10.03 8.31 -9.86
CA TRP A 377 -9.59 9.49 -9.11
C TRP A 377 -8.55 9.11 -8.06
N THR A 378 -7.41 9.82 -8.04
CA THR A 378 -6.46 9.73 -6.93
C THR A 378 -7.04 10.37 -5.66
N ASN A 379 -6.40 10.13 -4.53
CA ASN A 379 -6.66 10.96 -3.36
C ASN A 379 -6.36 12.45 -3.66
N TYR A 380 -6.90 13.34 -2.84
CA TYR A 380 -6.57 14.76 -2.92
C TYR A 380 -5.17 15.07 -2.40
N SER A 381 -4.57 16.11 -2.94
CA SER A 381 -3.33 16.72 -2.46
C SER A 381 -3.46 17.25 -1.01
N ASN A 382 -2.37 17.83 -0.50
CA ASN A 382 -2.46 18.76 0.62
C ASN A 382 -3.44 19.89 0.29
N THR A 383 -4.13 20.40 1.33
CA THR A 383 -4.96 21.61 1.22
C THR A 383 -4.07 22.85 1.38
N VAL A 384 -4.32 23.87 0.57
CA VAL A 384 -3.74 25.21 0.74
C VAL A 384 -4.85 26.24 0.88
N SER A 385 -4.64 27.26 1.72
CA SER A 385 -5.56 28.39 1.79
C SER A 385 -4.88 29.69 1.39
N ILE A 386 -5.65 30.61 0.85
CA ILE A 386 -5.19 31.92 0.46
C ILE A 386 -6.32 32.95 0.52
N THR A 387 -5.96 34.17 0.99
CA THR A 387 -6.82 35.34 0.96
C THR A 387 -6.18 36.39 0.07
N ILE A 388 -6.93 36.91 -0.90
CA ILE A 388 -6.51 38.13 -1.62
C ILE A 388 -6.97 39.32 -0.78
N GLU A 389 -6.03 40.17 -0.39
CA GLU A 389 -6.37 41.38 0.33
C GLU A 389 -7.23 42.32 -0.56
N SER A 390 -8.28 42.89 0.01
CA SER A 390 -9.03 43.96 -0.68
C SER A 390 -8.06 45.11 -0.95
N LEU A 391 -7.96 45.55 -2.19
CA LEU A 391 -7.33 46.80 -2.55
C LEU A 391 -8.15 47.94 -1.93
N ASP A 392 -7.91 48.20 -0.65
CA ASP A 392 -8.43 49.41 0.00
C ASP A 392 -7.72 50.59 -0.70
N LEU A 393 -8.48 51.42 -1.41
CA LEU A 393 -8.00 52.61 -2.13
C LEU A 393 -7.28 53.65 -1.24
N LYS A 394 -6.81 53.22 -0.06
CA LYS A 394 -6.11 54.06 0.92
C LYS A 394 -4.69 53.63 1.27
N ASN A 395 -4.16 52.53 0.76
CA ASN A 395 -2.76 52.20 0.98
C ASN A 395 -2.02 51.98 -0.36
N THR A 396 -1.47 53.02 -0.88
CA THR A 396 -0.60 53.10 -2.06
C THR A 396 0.82 52.53 -1.78
N ASN A 397 0.94 51.35 -1.19
CA ASN A 397 2.23 50.73 -0.93
C ASN A 397 2.18 49.19 -1.07
N ASN A 398 1.67 48.69 -2.20
CA ASN A 398 1.93 47.31 -2.61
C ASN A 398 3.31 47.20 -3.33
N VAL A 399 4.31 47.83 -2.71
CA VAL A 399 5.69 47.73 -3.16
C VAL A 399 6.30 46.58 -2.36
N PRO A 400 6.88 45.57 -2.99
CA PRO A 400 7.65 44.55 -2.30
C PRO A 400 8.70 45.18 -1.39
N ASN A 401 8.95 44.61 -0.24
CA ASN A 401 9.96 45.11 0.70
C ASN A 401 11.38 44.83 0.23
N ASP A 402 11.56 43.94 -0.75
CA ASP A 402 12.86 43.49 -1.25
C ASP A 402 12.84 43.32 -2.77
N PHE A 403 14.00 43.56 -3.41
CA PHE A 403 14.27 43.04 -4.74
C PHE A 403 14.56 41.55 -4.63
N LEU A 404 13.82 40.71 -5.36
CA LEU A 404 13.94 39.26 -5.32
C LEU A 404 13.66 38.66 -6.70
N ILE A 405 14.41 37.63 -7.08
CA ILE A 405 14.04 36.73 -8.18
C ILE A 405 13.71 35.35 -7.59
N HIS A 406 12.55 34.85 -7.91
CA HIS A 406 12.11 33.52 -7.46
C HIS A 406 12.69 32.43 -8.36
N GLN A 407 12.71 31.20 -7.90
CA GLN A 407 12.99 30.05 -8.74
C GLN A 407 11.92 29.98 -9.84
N ASN A 408 12.37 29.75 -11.09
CA ASN A 408 11.42 29.55 -12.18
C ASN A 408 10.53 28.34 -11.92
N TYR A 409 9.30 28.42 -12.38
CA TYR A 409 8.37 27.31 -12.24
C TYR A 409 7.57 27.09 -13.52
N PRO A 410 7.39 25.81 -13.92
CA PRO A 410 8.03 24.59 -13.39
C PRO A 410 9.56 24.58 -13.56
N ASN A 411 10.28 23.81 -12.72
CA ASN A 411 11.71 23.53 -12.87
C ASN A 411 12.03 22.14 -12.27
N PRO A 412 12.30 21.07 -13.08
CA PRO A 412 12.47 21.13 -14.55
C PRO A 412 11.21 21.52 -15.32
N PHE A 413 11.34 21.99 -16.57
CA PHE A 413 10.22 22.47 -17.40
C PHE A 413 10.29 21.94 -18.84
N ASN A 414 9.12 21.92 -19.53
CA ASN A 414 9.00 21.46 -20.93
C ASN A 414 7.77 22.07 -21.63
N PRO A 415 7.89 22.90 -22.66
CA PRO A 415 9.01 23.79 -22.93
C PRO A 415 8.85 25.15 -22.25
N ILE A 416 7.78 25.40 -21.46
CA ILE A 416 7.41 26.69 -20.89
C ILE A 416 7.73 26.74 -19.41
N THR A 417 8.29 27.86 -18.96
CA THR A 417 8.47 28.16 -17.53
C THR A 417 8.21 29.63 -17.25
N THR A 418 7.79 29.96 -16.03
CA THR A 418 7.54 31.32 -15.58
C THR A 418 8.63 31.77 -14.60
N LEU A 419 9.22 32.93 -14.88
CA LEU A 419 10.14 33.61 -13.98
C LEU A 419 9.38 34.72 -13.26
N ARG A 420 9.46 34.76 -11.93
CA ARG A 420 8.82 35.77 -11.07
C ARG A 420 9.88 36.57 -10.35
N TYR A 421 9.62 37.88 -10.18
CA TYR A 421 10.52 38.78 -9.49
C TYR A 421 9.79 39.97 -8.86
N ASN A 422 10.39 40.52 -7.83
CA ASN A 422 9.85 41.62 -7.05
C ASN A 422 10.70 42.86 -7.31
N LEU A 423 10.06 44.00 -7.52
CA LEU A 423 10.71 45.31 -7.72
C LEU A 423 10.31 46.22 -6.55
N LEU A 424 11.27 46.56 -5.69
CA LEU A 424 11.09 47.50 -4.57
C LEU A 424 10.75 48.91 -5.04
N GLU A 425 11.31 49.35 -6.16
CA GLU A 425 11.17 50.66 -6.74
C GLU A 425 11.14 50.60 -8.27
N ASP A 426 10.66 51.64 -8.91
CA ASP A 426 10.69 51.77 -10.35
C ASP A 426 12.13 51.65 -10.84
N SER A 427 12.39 50.69 -11.71
CA SER A 427 13.74 50.32 -12.12
C SER A 427 13.84 49.92 -13.59
N HIS A 428 14.99 50.12 -14.18
CA HIS A 428 15.30 49.49 -15.45
C HIS A 428 15.65 48.04 -15.18
N VAL A 429 14.85 47.13 -15.74
CA VAL A 429 14.97 45.68 -15.53
C VAL A 429 15.53 45.03 -16.79
N SER A 430 16.55 44.19 -16.60
CA SER A 430 17.07 43.29 -17.62
C SER A 430 17.02 41.86 -17.10
N ILE A 431 16.38 40.95 -17.86
CA ILE A 431 16.37 39.50 -17.57
C ILE A 431 16.92 38.79 -18.80
N THR A 432 18.05 38.13 -18.64
CA THR A 432 18.75 37.42 -19.70
C THR A 432 18.97 35.96 -19.36
N VAL A 433 18.69 35.09 -20.31
CA VAL A 433 18.94 33.64 -20.23
C VAL A 433 20.29 33.33 -20.87
N TYR A 434 21.08 32.49 -20.20
CA TYR A 434 22.41 32.06 -20.63
C TYR A 434 22.46 30.51 -20.69
N ASP A 435 23.29 30.02 -21.61
CA ASP A 435 23.73 28.62 -21.58
C ASP A 435 24.84 28.41 -20.54
N MET A 436 25.25 27.15 -20.32
CA MET A 436 26.30 26.80 -19.37
C MET A 436 27.70 27.33 -19.75
N LEU A 437 27.88 27.78 -20.98
CA LEU A 437 29.15 28.42 -21.45
C LEU A 437 29.13 29.91 -21.24
N GLY A 438 28.03 30.50 -20.77
CA GLY A 438 27.84 31.92 -20.56
C GLY A 438 27.42 32.71 -21.82
N ASN A 439 27.04 32.04 -22.90
CA ASN A 439 26.51 32.71 -24.08
C ASN A 439 25.06 33.12 -23.82
N VAL A 440 24.68 34.30 -24.33
CA VAL A 440 23.31 34.79 -24.28
C VAL A 440 22.42 33.95 -25.18
N VAL A 441 21.38 33.35 -24.60
CA VAL A 441 20.36 32.58 -25.31
C VAL A 441 19.16 33.47 -25.67
N ASN A 442 18.62 34.17 -24.66
CA ASN A 442 17.46 35.03 -24.84
C ASN A 442 17.48 36.23 -23.88
N ASN A 443 16.99 37.38 -24.34
CA ASN A 443 16.73 38.56 -23.52
C ASN A 443 15.22 38.68 -23.30
N LEU A 444 14.74 38.23 -22.16
CA LEU A 444 13.30 38.16 -21.85
C LEU A 444 12.71 39.54 -21.52
N VAL A 445 13.49 40.36 -20.80
CA VAL A 445 13.11 41.72 -20.39
C VAL A 445 14.28 42.66 -20.59
N ASN A 446 14.03 43.85 -21.12
CA ASN A 446 14.98 44.97 -21.17
C ASN A 446 14.17 46.27 -21.25
N ALA A 447 13.60 46.70 -20.13
CA ALA A 447 12.69 47.85 -20.08
C ALA A 447 12.61 48.49 -18.69
N ASN A 448 12.15 49.73 -18.63
CA ASN A 448 11.77 50.36 -17.39
C ASN A 448 10.43 49.76 -16.91
N GLN A 449 10.39 49.33 -15.69
CA GLN A 449 9.21 48.76 -15.05
C GLN A 449 8.93 49.45 -13.71
N SER A 450 7.64 49.65 -13.40
CA SER A 450 7.20 50.15 -12.09
C SER A 450 7.49 49.15 -10.99
N SER A 451 7.63 49.60 -9.77
CA SER A 451 7.66 48.74 -8.55
C SER A 451 6.47 47.78 -8.51
N GLY A 452 6.64 46.67 -7.79
CA GLY A 452 5.61 45.64 -7.65
C GLY A 452 6.10 44.24 -8.01
N TYR A 453 5.17 43.27 -7.94
CA TYR A 453 5.40 41.87 -8.33
C TYR A 453 5.27 41.72 -9.85
N LYS A 454 6.22 41.01 -10.46
CA LYS A 454 6.32 40.86 -11.92
C LYS A 454 6.53 39.39 -12.29
N SER A 455 6.09 39.04 -13.52
CA SER A 455 6.36 37.72 -14.08
C SER A 455 6.63 37.82 -15.58
N ILE A 456 7.39 36.86 -16.12
CA ILE A 456 7.65 36.69 -17.54
C ILE A 456 7.79 35.22 -17.87
N GLN A 457 7.17 34.77 -18.95
CA GLN A 457 7.30 33.39 -19.42
C GLN A 457 8.47 33.27 -20.41
N TRP A 458 9.15 32.14 -20.37
CA TRP A 458 10.09 31.67 -21.35
C TRP A 458 9.66 30.33 -21.92
N ASN A 459 9.57 30.26 -23.24
CA ASN A 459 9.11 29.10 -24.01
C ASN A 459 10.28 28.32 -24.64
N ALA A 460 11.44 28.29 -24.00
CA ALA A 460 12.64 27.58 -24.45
C ALA A 460 13.09 27.99 -25.88
N THR A 461 13.02 29.29 -26.21
CA THR A 461 13.49 29.81 -27.50
C THR A 461 14.65 30.78 -27.32
N ASN A 462 15.50 30.90 -28.38
CA ASN A 462 16.51 31.92 -28.46
C ASN A 462 15.92 33.27 -28.94
N ASN A 463 16.77 34.32 -29.07
CA ASN A 463 16.35 35.64 -29.54
C ASN A 463 15.77 35.66 -30.97
N GLN A 464 15.97 34.59 -31.76
CA GLN A 464 15.41 34.44 -33.10
C GLN A 464 14.09 33.61 -33.09
N GLY A 465 13.59 33.24 -31.92
CA GLY A 465 12.39 32.42 -31.79
C GLY A 465 12.60 30.94 -32.10
N GLN A 466 13.83 30.44 -32.21
CA GLN A 466 14.15 29.05 -32.47
C GLN A 466 14.26 28.31 -31.14
N SER A 467 13.70 27.08 -31.09
CA SER A 467 13.81 26.24 -29.93
C SER A 467 15.25 25.90 -29.56
N VAL A 468 15.56 25.90 -28.28
CA VAL A 468 16.88 25.54 -27.76
C VAL A 468 16.90 24.09 -27.28
N SER A 469 18.10 23.51 -27.14
CA SER A 469 18.26 22.11 -26.72
C SER A 469 17.91 21.91 -25.26
N ALA A 470 17.44 20.69 -24.88
CA ALA A 470 17.34 20.28 -23.52
C ALA A 470 18.67 20.44 -22.75
N GLY A 471 18.62 20.87 -21.52
CA GLY A 471 19.82 21.12 -20.73
C GLY A 471 19.62 22.12 -19.60
N VAL A 472 20.74 22.49 -18.98
CA VAL A 472 20.79 23.47 -17.90
C VAL A 472 21.01 24.88 -18.46
N TYR A 473 20.20 25.82 -17.97
CA TYR A 473 20.29 27.25 -18.33
C TYR A 473 20.37 28.08 -17.05
N LEU A 474 20.94 29.25 -17.14
CA LEU A 474 20.95 30.26 -16.09
C LEU A 474 20.11 31.45 -16.52
N TYR A 475 19.34 32.04 -15.65
CA TYR A 475 18.72 33.33 -15.89
C TYR A 475 19.19 34.34 -14.85
N LYS A 476 19.57 35.49 -15.34
CA LYS A 476 20.09 36.60 -14.53
C LYS A 476 19.14 37.78 -14.63
N ILE A 477 18.75 38.32 -13.48
CA ILE A 477 18.08 39.61 -13.37
C ILE A 477 19.04 40.69 -12.95
N GLN A 478 18.87 41.87 -13.53
CA GLN A 478 19.45 43.11 -13.04
C GLN A 478 18.36 44.17 -12.98
N ALA A 479 18.14 44.74 -11.78
CA ALA A 479 17.19 45.82 -11.54
C ALA A 479 17.89 46.90 -10.69
N GLY A 480 18.25 48.03 -11.31
CA GLY A 480 19.11 49.01 -10.66
C GLY A 480 20.45 48.41 -10.22
N ASN A 481 20.73 48.45 -8.93
CA ASN A 481 21.93 47.85 -8.32
C ASN A 481 21.75 46.39 -7.91
N PHE A 482 20.52 45.85 -7.93
CA PHE A 482 20.23 44.47 -7.62
C PHE A 482 20.61 43.57 -8.80
N VAL A 483 21.32 42.49 -8.49
CA VAL A 483 21.69 41.44 -9.46
C VAL A 483 21.58 40.09 -8.75
N ASP A 484 20.82 39.18 -9.37
CA ASP A 484 20.75 37.78 -8.92
C ASP A 484 20.66 36.82 -10.12
N THR A 485 21.02 35.56 -9.88
CA THR A 485 21.07 34.54 -10.94
C THR A 485 20.54 33.20 -10.37
N LYS A 486 19.64 32.56 -11.12
CA LYS A 486 19.08 31.26 -10.79
C LYS A 486 19.35 30.24 -11.92
N LYS A 487 19.28 28.97 -11.56
CA LYS A 487 19.43 27.82 -12.47
C LYS A 487 18.06 27.26 -12.83
N MET A 488 17.88 26.86 -14.09
CA MET A 488 16.69 26.15 -14.58
C MET A 488 17.09 24.99 -15.47
N ILE A 489 16.23 23.96 -15.56
CA ILE A 489 16.45 22.72 -16.29
C ILE A 489 15.34 22.54 -17.31
N LEU A 490 15.70 22.56 -18.60
CA LEU A 490 14.80 22.26 -19.70
C LEU A 490 14.84 20.76 -20.00
N LEU A 491 13.68 20.12 -19.93
CA LEU A 491 13.48 18.75 -20.41
C LEU A 491 13.24 18.74 -21.93
N LYS A 492 13.27 17.56 -22.51
CA LYS A 492 13.09 17.40 -23.97
C LYS A 492 11.64 17.08 -24.30
#